data_322075e8820f6aab6766a21f0445f7a6
#
_entry.id   322075e8820f6aab6766a21f0445f7a6
#
_cell.length_a   1.000
_cell.length_b   1.000
_cell.length_c   1.000
_cell.angle_alpha   90.00
_cell.angle_beta   90.00
_cell.angle_gamma   90.00
#
_symmetry.space_group_name_H-M   'P 1'
#
loop_
_entity.id
_entity.type
_entity.pdbx_description
1 polymer ?
#
loop_
_entity_poly.entity_id
_entity_poly.type
_entity_poly.pdbx_seq_one_letter_code
_entity_poly.pdbx_strand_id
1 'polypeptide(L)'
;NQASQEEVDEALATLNITDAAGHDNLTTRLLKGMRDPLACIMTHMINKSFEHDKFPLCWKLAKISPLYKKGDKFDAKNYRPVAVLPSMSKVIEKVIIGRLKRHMETNRLLADTQNAYREKRSVTTAVLQLYDEILKHQEQSRDSACVFLDCSAAFDTIQHRVLMGKLELYGVDEKGMRWSKDYRSDRAQFVSRGGKRSDIKRILDGAFQGSIGGPWAFLVMINDIVILCKAGSYTILIYADDTCLRVTLSG
;
A
#
# COMPACT_ATOMS: atom_id res chain seq x y z
N ASN A 1 -13.42 -12.30 -11.78
CA ASN A 1 -12.83 -13.01 -12.93
C ASN A 1 -11.60 -13.81 -12.49
N GLN A 2 -11.35 -14.98 -13.14
CA GLN A 2 -10.17 -15.79 -12.90
C GLN A 2 -8.90 -15.04 -13.30
N ALA A 3 -7.77 -15.34 -12.65
CA ALA A 3 -6.46 -14.88 -13.05
C ALA A 3 -5.95 -15.73 -14.22
N SER A 4 -5.33 -15.10 -15.21
CA SER A 4 -4.64 -15.83 -16.28
C SER A 4 -3.21 -16.19 -15.85
N GLN A 5 -2.61 -17.16 -16.52
CA GLN A 5 -1.23 -17.54 -16.25
C GLN A 5 -0.26 -16.41 -16.59
N GLU A 6 -0.53 -15.64 -17.65
CA GLU A 6 0.26 -14.48 -18.06
C GLU A 6 0.26 -13.40 -16.98
N GLU A 7 -0.90 -13.11 -16.36
CA GLU A 7 -1.01 -12.13 -15.28
C GLU A 7 -0.21 -12.56 -14.04
N VAL A 8 -0.22 -13.84 -13.72
CA VAL A 8 0.56 -14.40 -12.61
C VAL A 8 2.05 -14.44 -12.92
N ASP A 9 2.40 -14.76 -14.15
CA ASP A 9 3.79 -14.77 -14.63
C ASP A 9 4.38 -13.36 -14.61
N GLU A 10 3.65 -12.34 -15.05
CA GLU A 10 4.05 -10.94 -14.93
C GLU A 10 4.21 -10.52 -13.45
N ALA A 11 3.31 -10.95 -12.57
CA ALA A 11 3.43 -10.68 -11.15
C ALA A 11 4.71 -11.29 -10.55
N LEU A 12 5.09 -12.52 -10.94
CA LEU A 12 6.34 -13.17 -10.56
C LEU A 12 7.56 -12.43 -11.13
N ALA A 13 7.54 -12.07 -12.41
CA ALA A 13 8.63 -11.38 -13.10
C ALA A 13 8.98 -10.04 -12.44
N THR A 14 7.96 -9.30 -12.03
CA THR A 14 8.09 -7.96 -11.47
C THR A 14 8.29 -7.92 -9.95
N LEU A 15 8.43 -9.06 -9.26
CA LEU A 15 8.83 -9.09 -7.86
C LEU A 15 10.25 -8.52 -7.68
N ASN A 16 10.43 -7.67 -6.68
CA ASN A 16 11.78 -7.23 -6.30
C ASN A 16 12.56 -8.41 -5.73
N ILE A 17 13.78 -8.63 -6.26
CA ILE A 17 14.66 -9.67 -5.74
C ILE A 17 15.15 -9.27 -4.35
N THR A 18 14.89 -10.11 -3.37
CA THR A 18 15.38 -9.95 -2.00
C THR A 18 15.66 -11.32 -1.39
N ASP A 19 16.64 -11.36 -0.52
CA ASP A 19 16.96 -12.53 0.30
C ASP A 19 16.18 -12.55 1.62
N ALA A 20 15.39 -11.49 1.89
CA ALA A 20 14.48 -11.49 3.02
C ALA A 20 13.35 -12.49 2.80
N ALA A 21 13.24 -13.47 3.69
CA ALA A 21 12.21 -14.49 3.67
C ALA A 21 11.23 -14.31 4.84
N GLY A 22 9.98 -14.63 4.59
CA GLY A 22 8.94 -14.73 5.60
C GLY A 22 9.25 -15.82 6.65
N HIS A 23 8.24 -16.25 7.36
CA HIS A 23 8.36 -17.37 8.32
C HIS A 23 8.53 -18.73 7.63
N ASP A 24 8.20 -18.81 6.34
CA ASP A 24 8.32 -19.99 5.45
C ASP A 24 9.73 -20.16 4.85
N ASN A 25 10.63 -19.21 5.07
CA ASN A 25 11.99 -19.18 4.53
C ASN A 25 12.08 -19.18 2.99
N LEU A 26 10.98 -18.87 2.27
CA LEU A 26 10.98 -18.73 0.83
C LEU A 26 11.34 -17.29 0.45
N THR A 27 12.40 -17.12 -0.34
CA THR A 27 12.84 -15.81 -0.84
C THR A 27 12.22 -15.50 -2.20
N THR A 28 12.10 -14.22 -2.54
CA THR A 28 11.66 -13.83 -3.90
C THR A 28 12.70 -14.22 -4.97
N ARG A 29 13.97 -14.34 -4.61
CA ARG A 29 15.02 -14.87 -5.50
C ARG A 29 14.70 -16.29 -5.92
N LEU A 30 14.32 -17.16 -4.97
CA LEU A 30 13.95 -18.56 -5.24
C LEU A 30 12.71 -18.62 -6.16
N LEU A 31 11.67 -17.84 -5.85
CA LEU A 31 10.44 -17.81 -6.66
C LEU A 31 10.71 -17.40 -8.10
N LYS A 32 11.57 -16.42 -8.31
CA LYS A 32 11.96 -16.01 -9.67
C LYS A 32 12.76 -17.07 -10.42
N GLY A 33 13.63 -17.80 -9.74
CA GLY A 33 14.38 -18.93 -10.34
C GLY A 33 13.49 -20.09 -10.75
N MET A 34 12.30 -20.21 -10.16
CA MET A 34 11.31 -21.26 -10.45
C MET A 34 10.06 -20.70 -11.16
N ARG A 35 10.20 -19.58 -11.88
CA ARG A 35 9.07 -18.82 -12.44
C ARG A 35 8.13 -19.68 -13.28
N ASP A 36 8.66 -20.39 -14.27
CA ASP A 36 7.85 -21.11 -15.24
C ASP A 36 6.98 -22.21 -14.61
N PRO A 37 7.51 -23.17 -13.83
CA PRO A 37 6.65 -24.15 -13.16
C PRO A 37 5.76 -23.53 -12.10
N LEU A 38 6.21 -22.46 -11.43
CA LEU A 38 5.47 -21.81 -10.35
C LEU A 38 4.28 -21.01 -10.87
N ALA A 39 4.35 -20.42 -12.06
CA ALA A 39 3.26 -19.64 -12.64
C ALA A 39 1.96 -20.46 -12.76
N CYS A 40 2.05 -21.70 -13.27
CA CYS A 40 0.89 -22.58 -13.38
C CYS A 40 0.29 -22.92 -12.02
N ILE A 41 1.13 -23.32 -11.05
CA ILE A 41 0.70 -23.67 -9.69
C ILE A 41 0.05 -22.48 -8.99
N MET A 42 0.70 -21.31 -9.07
CA MET A 42 0.20 -20.09 -8.46
C MET A 42 -1.12 -19.63 -9.10
N THR A 43 -1.28 -19.76 -10.41
CA THR A 43 -2.53 -19.45 -11.09
C THR A 43 -3.68 -20.31 -10.56
N HIS A 44 -3.45 -21.60 -10.38
CA HIS A 44 -4.45 -22.49 -9.79
C HIS A 44 -4.79 -22.06 -8.34
N MET A 45 -3.78 -21.83 -7.50
CA MET A 45 -3.99 -21.41 -6.10
C MET A 45 -4.72 -20.06 -6.00
N ILE A 46 -4.37 -19.09 -6.83
CA ILE A 46 -5.01 -17.77 -6.87
C ILE A 46 -6.49 -17.91 -7.29
N ASN A 47 -6.76 -18.71 -8.31
CA ASN A 47 -8.12 -18.94 -8.78
C ASN A 47 -8.99 -19.66 -7.74
N LYS A 48 -8.41 -20.62 -7.02
CA LYS A 48 -9.09 -21.25 -5.87
C LYS A 48 -9.33 -20.27 -4.73
N SER A 49 -8.39 -19.38 -4.44
CA SER A 49 -8.56 -18.29 -3.48
C SER A 49 -9.73 -17.37 -3.87
N PHE A 50 -9.87 -17.03 -5.16
CA PHE A 50 -10.98 -16.23 -5.65
C PHE A 50 -12.30 -16.96 -5.66
N GLU A 51 -12.29 -18.25 -5.99
CA GLU A 51 -13.49 -19.11 -6.00
C GLU A 51 -14.13 -19.18 -4.61
N HIS A 52 -13.30 -19.34 -3.58
CA HIS A 52 -13.74 -19.51 -2.19
C HIS A 52 -13.77 -18.21 -1.38
N ASP A 53 -13.42 -17.06 -1.96
CA ASP A 53 -13.30 -15.76 -1.28
C ASP A 53 -12.35 -15.85 -0.04
N LYS A 54 -11.27 -16.66 -0.13
CA LYS A 54 -10.35 -16.96 0.96
C LYS A 54 -8.90 -16.65 0.59
N PHE A 55 -8.23 -15.88 1.45
CA PHE A 55 -6.78 -15.72 1.38
C PHE A 55 -6.11 -16.84 2.19
N PRO A 56 -5.06 -17.50 1.66
CA PRO A 56 -4.41 -18.61 2.35
C PRO A 56 -3.94 -18.24 3.75
N LEU A 57 -4.39 -18.99 4.75
CA LEU A 57 -4.10 -18.70 6.17
C LEU A 57 -2.60 -18.70 6.48
N CYS A 58 -1.84 -19.63 5.87
CA CYS A 58 -0.39 -19.70 6.01
C CYS A 58 0.36 -18.42 5.57
N TRP A 59 -0.27 -17.56 4.76
CA TRP A 59 0.32 -16.29 4.31
C TRP A 59 -0.13 -15.08 5.15
N LYS A 60 -1.00 -15.29 6.14
CA LYS A 60 -1.49 -14.22 7.03
C LYS A 60 -0.55 -13.91 8.19
N LEU A 61 0.51 -14.70 8.40
CA LEU A 61 1.50 -14.50 9.46
C LEU A 61 2.71 -13.69 8.94
N ALA A 62 2.97 -12.55 9.57
CA ALA A 62 4.10 -11.69 9.26
C ALA A 62 5.27 -11.89 10.25
N LYS A 63 6.49 -11.94 9.73
CA LYS A 63 7.72 -11.82 10.51
C LYS A 63 8.12 -10.34 10.54
N ILE A 64 8.13 -9.72 11.72
CA ILE A 64 8.56 -8.33 11.89
C ILE A 64 10.07 -8.31 12.15
N SER A 65 10.78 -7.59 11.28
CA SER A 65 12.19 -7.26 11.46
C SER A 65 12.31 -5.81 11.90
N PRO A 66 12.73 -5.53 13.16
CA PRO A 66 12.87 -4.16 13.63
C PRO A 66 14.12 -3.52 12.99
N LEU A 67 13.90 -2.49 12.18
CA LEU A 67 14.96 -1.72 11.53
C LEU A 67 15.24 -0.45 12.34
N TYR A 68 16.47 -0.32 12.85
CA TYR A 68 16.89 0.86 13.60
C TYR A 68 16.82 2.14 12.73
N LYS A 69 16.21 3.19 13.26
CA LYS A 69 16.05 4.49 12.60
C LYS A 69 17.06 5.53 13.12
N LYS A 70 17.00 5.85 14.41
CA LYS A 70 17.86 6.85 15.07
C LYS A 70 17.60 6.86 16.59
N GLY A 71 18.47 7.51 17.37
CA GLY A 71 18.25 7.71 18.82
C GLY A 71 18.85 6.60 19.67
N ASP A 72 18.28 6.34 20.84
CA ASP A 72 18.73 5.29 21.72
C ASP A 72 18.36 3.91 21.15
N LYS A 73 19.34 3.01 21.04
CA LYS A 73 19.15 1.63 20.54
C LYS A 73 18.37 0.74 21.51
N PHE A 74 18.21 1.14 22.75
CA PHE A 74 17.44 0.42 23.76
C PHE A 74 15.96 0.82 23.77
N ASP A 75 15.59 1.94 23.13
CA ASP A 75 14.20 2.34 22.99
C ASP A 75 13.57 1.74 21.72
N ALA A 76 12.52 0.91 21.92
CA ALA A 76 11.79 0.27 20.82
C ALA A 76 11.15 1.26 19.83
N LYS A 77 10.82 2.49 20.28
CA LYS A 77 10.26 3.55 19.43
C LYS A 77 11.22 4.02 18.34
N ASN A 78 12.51 3.78 18.51
CA ASN A 78 13.55 4.13 17.56
C ASN A 78 13.75 3.07 16.45
N TYR A 79 12.85 2.11 16.34
CA TYR A 79 12.85 1.07 15.31
C TYR A 79 11.60 1.15 14.43
N ARG A 80 11.77 0.95 13.11
CA ARG A 80 10.66 0.72 12.19
C ARG A 80 10.33 -0.77 12.16
N PRO A 81 9.07 -1.18 12.38
CA PRO A 81 8.65 -2.57 12.29
C PRO A 81 8.43 -2.97 10.82
N VAL A 82 9.47 -3.43 10.15
CA VAL A 82 9.34 -3.90 8.77
C VAL A 82 8.77 -5.30 8.74
N ALA A 83 7.62 -5.47 8.12
CA ALA A 83 6.97 -6.76 7.97
C ALA A 83 7.53 -7.52 6.77
N VAL A 84 8.06 -8.70 7.01
CA VAL A 84 8.49 -9.65 5.99
C VAL A 84 7.41 -10.72 5.87
N LEU A 85 6.59 -10.60 4.84
CA LEU A 85 5.52 -11.54 4.50
C LEU A 85 6.08 -12.72 3.67
N PRO A 86 5.40 -13.87 3.66
CA PRO A 86 5.69 -14.97 2.74
C PRO A 86 5.76 -14.47 1.29
N SER A 87 6.80 -14.86 0.57
CA SER A 87 7.02 -14.36 -0.79
C SER A 87 5.90 -14.74 -1.77
N MET A 88 5.27 -15.90 -1.54
CA MET A 88 4.09 -16.35 -2.31
C MET A 88 2.90 -15.41 -2.14
N SER A 89 2.69 -14.84 -0.93
CA SER A 89 1.61 -13.88 -0.71
C SER A 89 1.73 -12.63 -1.56
N LYS A 90 2.97 -12.20 -1.85
CA LYS A 90 3.23 -11.04 -2.71
C LYS A 90 2.76 -11.23 -4.14
N VAL A 91 2.73 -12.47 -4.64
CA VAL A 91 2.25 -12.76 -6.01
C VAL A 91 0.76 -12.51 -6.11
N ILE A 92 -0.03 -13.11 -5.21
CA ILE A 92 -1.48 -12.87 -5.19
C ILE A 92 -1.82 -11.41 -4.89
N GLU A 93 -1.08 -10.76 -3.96
CA GLU A 93 -1.23 -9.33 -3.71
C GLU A 93 -0.99 -8.50 -4.97
N LYS A 94 0.05 -8.80 -5.78
CA LYS A 94 0.31 -8.10 -7.04
C LYS A 94 -0.82 -8.24 -8.04
N VAL A 95 -1.36 -9.43 -8.21
CA VAL A 95 -2.49 -9.68 -9.12
C VAL A 95 -3.70 -8.86 -8.67
N ILE A 96 -4.10 -8.96 -7.41
CA ILE A 96 -5.29 -8.26 -6.90
C ILE A 96 -5.10 -6.74 -6.91
N ILE A 97 -3.99 -6.25 -6.37
CA ILE A 97 -3.73 -4.81 -6.29
C ILE A 97 -3.57 -4.22 -7.69
N GLY A 98 -2.96 -4.97 -8.62
CA GLY A 98 -2.90 -4.57 -10.03
C GLY A 98 -4.28 -4.37 -10.65
N ARG A 99 -5.21 -5.28 -10.39
CA ARG A 99 -6.61 -5.16 -10.85
C ARG A 99 -7.34 -3.99 -10.22
N LEU A 100 -7.20 -3.81 -8.90
CA LEU A 100 -7.83 -2.70 -8.19
C LEU A 100 -7.26 -1.35 -8.63
N LYS A 101 -5.94 -1.25 -8.84
CA LYS A 101 -5.31 -0.04 -9.39
C LYS A 101 -5.85 0.27 -10.78
N ARG A 102 -5.90 -0.70 -11.67
CA ARG A 102 -6.44 -0.53 -13.03
C ARG A 102 -7.90 -0.07 -12.98
N HIS A 103 -8.72 -0.68 -12.12
CA HIS A 103 -10.10 -0.26 -11.91
C HIS A 103 -10.20 1.20 -11.48
N MET A 104 -9.44 1.61 -10.48
CA MET A 104 -9.46 2.99 -9.97
C MET A 104 -8.93 4.01 -10.98
N GLU A 105 -7.86 3.69 -11.72
CA GLU A 105 -7.30 4.58 -12.74
C GLU A 105 -8.24 4.71 -13.94
N THR A 106 -8.78 3.59 -14.46
CA THR A 106 -9.70 3.58 -15.62
C THR A 106 -10.97 4.37 -15.33
N ASN A 107 -11.51 4.27 -14.11
CA ASN A 107 -12.71 4.98 -13.70
C ASN A 107 -12.43 6.36 -13.08
N ARG A 108 -11.18 6.86 -13.11
CA ARG A 108 -10.77 8.17 -12.56
C ARG A 108 -11.21 8.38 -11.11
N LEU A 109 -11.10 7.32 -10.29
CA LEU A 109 -11.50 7.35 -8.89
C LEU A 109 -10.40 7.92 -7.97
N LEU A 110 -9.16 8.01 -8.46
CA LEU A 110 -8.05 8.60 -7.72
C LEU A 110 -7.95 10.10 -7.98
N ALA A 111 -7.71 10.85 -6.93
CA ALA A 111 -7.49 12.29 -7.01
C ALA A 111 -6.26 12.61 -7.88
N ASP A 112 -6.37 13.62 -8.76
CA ASP A 112 -5.26 14.04 -9.63
C ASP A 112 -4.07 14.61 -8.86
N THR A 113 -4.29 15.06 -7.65
CA THR A 113 -3.26 15.60 -6.74
C THR A 113 -2.50 14.52 -5.99
N GLN A 114 -2.94 13.24 -6.04
CA GLN A 114 -2.22 12.12 -5.47
C GLN A 114 -1.14 11.63 -6.43
N ASN A 115 0.12 11.71 -6.01
CA ASN A 115 1.28 11.39 -6.82
C ASN A 115 2.00 10.08 -6.39
N ALA A 116 1.69 9.52 -5.22
CA ALA A 116 2.33 8.29 -4.77
C ALA A 116 1.65 7.03 -5.30
N TYR A 117 2.45 5.98 -5.49
CA TYR A 117 2.01 4.61 -5.86
C TYR A 117 1.23 4.52 -7.18
N ARG A 118 1.28 5.55 -8.02
CA ARG A 118 0.64 5.63 -9.34
C ARG A 118 1.67 5.55 -10.45
N GLU A 119 1.26 5.01 -11.60
CA GLU A 119 2.12 4.98 -12.79
C GLU A 119 2.37 6.40 -13.32
N LYS A 120 3.58 6.60 -13.87
CA LYS A 120 4.03 7.89 -14.44
C LYS A 120 3.99 9.07 -13.46
N ARG A 121 3.85 8.82 -12.15
CA ARG A 121 3.92 9.82 -11.09
C ARG A 121 5.08 9.51 -10.13
N SER A 122 5.68 10.55 -9.58
CA SER A 122 6.86 10.47 -8.71
C SER A 122 6.92 11.67 -7.76
N VAL A 123 7.86 11.65 -6.82
CA VAL A 123 8.18 12.84 -6.01
C VAL A 123 8.52 14.03 -6.90
N THR A 124 9.30 13.79 -7.96
CA THR A 124 9.69 14.86 -8.91
C THR A 124 8.47 15.51 -9.56
N THR A 125 7.50 14.70 -10.03
CA THR A 125 6.27 15.25 -10.62
C THR A 125 5.44 16.02 -9.61
N ALA A 126 5.39 15.57 -8.35
CA ALA A 126 4.70 16.28 -7.27
C ALA A 126 5.34 17.65 -6.98
N VAL A 127 6.68 17.68 -6.85
CA VAL A 127 7.42 18.92 -6.60
C VAL A 127 7.29 19.89 -7.75
N LEU A 128 7.40 19.42 -9.00
CA LEU A 128 7.21 20.26 -10.18
C LEU A 128 5.78 20.86 -10.25
N GLN A 129 4.77 20.06 -9.91
CA GLN A 129 3.40 20.55 -9.84
C GLN A 129 3.24 21.65 -8.79
N LEU A 130 3.79 21.47 -7.60
CA LEU A 130 3.78 22.47 -6.53
C LEU A 130 4.49 23.76 -6.98
N TYR A 131 5.66 23.61 -7.59
CA TYR A 131 6.48 24.74 -8.04
C TYR A 131 5.78 25.56 -9.15
N ASP A 132 5.21 24.88 -10.14
CA ASP A 132 4.44 25.51 -11.22
C ASP A 132 3.24 26.31 -10.68
N GLU A 133 2.54 25.76 -9.70
CA GLU A 133 1.42 26.47 -9.05
C GLU A 133 1.88 27.69 -8.27
N ILE A 134 3.01 27.64 -7.57
CA ILE A 134 3.59 28.78 -6.85
C ILE A 134 3.96 29.90 -7.84
N LEU A 135 4.66 29.55 -8.93
CA LEU A 135 5.05 30.52 -9.96
C LEU A 135 3.85 31.22 -10.60
N LYS A 136 2.80 30.47 -10.96
CA LYS A 136 1.56 31.03 -11.51
C LYS A 136 0.91 32.06 -10.57
N HIS A 137 0.99 31.86 -9.27
CA HIS A 137 0.48 32.81 -8.29
C HIS A 137 1.37 34.06 -8.17
N GLN A 138 2.69 33.87 -8.21
CA GLN A 138 3.64 35.00 -8.21
C GLN A 138 3.45 35.90 -9.45
N GLU A 139 3.24 35.31 -10.63
CA GLU A 139 2.93 36.05 -11.85
C GLU A 139 1.63 36.91 -11.73
N GLN A 140 0.70 36.47 -10.88
CA GLN A 140 -0.54 37.19 -10.58
C GLN A 140 -0.39 38.17 -9.39
N SER A 141 0.85 38.41 -8.91
CA SER A 141 1.12 39.23 -7.72
C SER A 141 0.36 38.75 -6.47
N ARG A 142 0.21 37.43 -6.32
CA ARG A 142 -0.44 36.81 -5.16
C ARG A 142 0.57 36.03 -4.34
N ASP A 143 0.55 36.24 -3.04
CA ASP A 143 1.34 35.46 -2.12
C ASP A 143 0.73 34.08 -1.86
N SER A 144 1.59 33.10 -1.62
CA SER A 144 1.17 31.74 -1.31
C SER A 144 1.85 31.24 -0.03
N ALA A 145 1.09 30.59 0.84
CA ALA A 145 1.62 29.86 1.97
C ALA A 145 1.47 28.35 1.73
N CYS A 146 2.48 27.57 2.13
CA CYS A 146 2.45 26.11 2.10
C CYS A 146 2.50 25.55 3.50
N VAL A 147 1.54 24.67 3.82
CA VAL A 147 1.49 23.92 5.09
C VAL A 147 1.75 22.46 4.79
N PHE A 148 2.80 21.90 5.36
CA PHE A 148 3.14 20.50 5.23
C PHE A 148 2.56 19.71 6.41
N LEU A 149 1.83 18.66 6.11
CA LEU A 149 1.20 17.75 7.06
C LEU A 149 1.85 16.38 6.94
N ASP A 150 2.25 15.81 8.08
CA ASP A 150 2.80 14.45 8.18
C ASP A 150 1.83 13.58 8.98
N CYS A 151 1.46 12.43 8.43
CA CYS A 151 0.57 11.50 9.10
C CYS A 151 1.37 10.54 10.00
N SER A 152 1.30 10.73 11.30
CA SER A 152 1.94 9.83 12.26
C SER A 152 1.35 8.43 12.19
N ALA A 153 2.23 7.42 12.03
CA ALA A 153 1.87 6.00 11.98
C ALA A 153 0.82 5.66 10.89
N ALA A 154 0.90 6.29 9.72
CA ALA A 154 -0.05 6.23 8.61
C ALA A 154 -0.56 4.81 8.28
N PHE A 155 0.34 3.81 8.26
CA PHE A 155 -0.02 2.43 7.98
C PHE A 155 -0.70 1.73 9.15
N ASP A 156 -0.33 2.07 10.38
CA ASP A 156 -0.84 1.40 11.59
C ASP A 156 -2.25 1.88 11.95
N THR A 157 -2.64 3.08 11.47
CA THR A 157 -3.94 3.71 11.74
C THR A 157 -5.02 3.39 10.72
N ILE A 158 -4.76 2.58 9.71
CA ILE A 158 -5.75 2.18 8.71
C ILE A 158 -6.82 1.32 9.36
N GLN A 159 -8.02 1.89 9.56
CA GLN A 159 -9.17 1.17 10.07
C GLN A 159 -9.78 0.30 8.97
N HIS A 160 -9.79 -1.02 9.16
CA HIS A 160 -10.30 -1.97 8.17
C HIS A 160 -11.76 -1.70 7.79
N ARG A 161 -12.61 -1.31 8.77
CA ARG A 161 -14.02 -1.00 8.52
C ARG A 161 -14.19 0.18 7.57
N VAL A 162 -13.41 1.26 7.79
CA VAL A 162 -13.46 2.45 6.93
C VAL A 162 -12.95 2.13 5.53
N LEU A 163 -11.84 1.40 5.43
CA LEU A 163 -11.27 0.98 4.15
C LEU A 163 -12.27 0.13 3.35
N MET A 164 -12.97 -0.80 3.99
CA MET A 164 -13.99 -1.63 3.32
C MET A 164 -15.14 -0.78 2.78
N GLY A 165 -15.67 0.18 3.58
CA GLY A 165 -16.70 1.11 3.09
C GLY A 165 -16.25 1.95 1.88
N LYS A 166 -14.97 2.39 1.87
CA LYS A 166 -14.41 3.11 0.71
C LYS A 166 -14.29 2.22 -0.53
N LEU A 167 -13.88 0.96 -0.39
CA LEU A 167 -13.82 0.01 -1.50
C LEU A 167 -15.20 -0.23 -2.13
N GLU A 168 -16.24 -0.35 -1.31
CA GLU A 168 -17.62 -0.46 -1.76
C GLU A 168 -18.06 0.78 -2.55
N LEU A 169 -17.79 1.99 -2.02
CA LEU A 169 -18.06 3.25 -2.72
C LEU A 169 -17.30 3.38 -4.04
N TYR A 170 -16.12 2.79 -4.14
CA TYR A 170 -15.35 2.75 -5.39
C TYR A 170 -15.78 1.64 -6.35
N GLY A 171 -16.88 0.95 -6.07
CA GLY A 171 -17.51 -0.03 -6.98
C GLY A 171 -16.81 -1.38 -7.00
N VAL A 172 -16.12 -1.76 -5.92
CA VAL A 172 -15.65 -3.14 -5.76
C VAL A 172 -16.85 -4.04 -5.56
N ASP A 173 -16.96 -5.07 -6.39
CA ASP A 173 -18.09 -6.00 -6.37
C ASP A 173 -18.13 -6.82 -5.07
N GLU A 174 -19.27 -7.45 -4.83
CA GLU A 174 -19.53 -8.21 -3.61
C GLU A 174 -18.51 -9.33 -3.38
N LYS A 175 -18.06 -9.99 -4.45
CA LYS A 175 -17.03 -11.03 -4.38
C LYS A 175 -15.67 -10.46 -3.99
N GLY A 176 -15.27 -9.37 -4.61
CA GLY A 176 -14.05 -8.62 -4.25
C GLY A 176 -14.09 -8.11 -2.81
N MET A 177 -15.26 -7.69 -2.34
CA MET A 177 -15.49 -7.27 -0.95
C MET A 177 -15.31 -8.43 0.04
N ARG A 178 -15.90 -9.61 -0.22
CA ARG A 178 -15.75 -10.81 0.62
C ARG A 178 -14.28 -11.25 0.68
N TRP A 179 -13.61 -11.32 -0.46
CA TRP A 179 -12.19 -11.65 -0.52
C TRP A 179 -11.33 -10.61 0.23
N SER A 180 -11.59 -9.32 0.02
CA SER A 180 -10.87 -8.22 0.68
C SER A 180 -11.04 -8.23 2.20
N LYS A 181 -12.21 -8.63 2.69
CA LYS A 181 -12.49 -8.81 4.11
C LYS A 181 -11.68 -9.97 4.67
N ASP A 182 -11.66 -11.13 4.00
CA ASP A 182 -10.90 -12.29 4.43
C ASP A 182 -9.38 -12.02 4.39
N TYR A 183 -8.89 -11.34 3.35
CA TYR A 183 -7.48 -10.94 3.23
C TYR A 183 -6.98 -10.16 4.45
N ARG A 184 -7.83 -9.33 5.06
CA ARG A 184 -7.48 -8.50 6.23
C ARG A 184 -7.75 -9.17 7.57
N SER A 185 -8.65 -10.16 7.62
CA SER A 185 -9.00 -10.88 8.85
C SER A 185 -7.91 -11.85 9.29
N ASP A 186 -7.87 -12.18 10.56
CA ASP A 186 -7.00 -13.19 11.17
C ASP A 186 -5.50 -13.01 10.88
N ARG A 187 -5.08 -11.77 10.66
CA ARG A 187 -3.69 -11.40 10.50
C ARG A 187 -2.96 -11.49 11.83
N ALA A 188 -1.73 -11.98 11.81
CA ALA A 188 -0.89 -12.09 12.98
C ALA A 188 0.57 -11.73 12.66
N GLN A 189 1.31 -11.39 13.68
CA GLN A 189 2.73 -11.08 13.57
C GLN A 189 3.53 -11.52 14.76
N PHE A 190 4.83 -11.70 14.57
CA PHE A 190 5.81 -11.90 15.62
C PHE A 190 7.08 -11.12 15.26
N VAL A 191 7.80 -10.65 16.27
CA VAL A 191 9.10 -10.00 16.09
C VAL A 191 10.21 -11.05 16.06
N SER A 192 11.16 -10.91 15.13
CA SER A 192 12.34 -11.77 15.05
C SER A 192 13.60 -10.93 14.97
N ARG A 193 14.54 -11.14 15.90
CA ARG A 193 15.82 -10.45 15.95
C ARG A 193 16.89 -11.33 16.62
N GLY A 194 18.07 -11.44 15.99
CA GLY A 194 19.21 -12.17 16.56
C GLY A 194 18.90 -13.63 16.91
N GLY A 195 18.13 -14.33 16.08
CA GLY A 195 17.73 -15.72 16.32
C GLY A 195 16.61 -15.89 17.35
N LYS A 196 16.19 -14.84 18.04
CA LYS A 196 15.09 -14.86 19.01
C LYS A 196 13.79 -14.48 18.34
N ARG A 197 12.67 -15.02 18.88
CA ARG A 197 11.31 -14.78 18.39
C ARG A 197 10.39 -14.42 19.56
N SER A 198 9.52 -13.43 19.36
CA SER A 198 8.46 -13.11 20.32
C SER A 198 7.27 -14.04 20.18
N ASP A 199 6.31 -13.91 21.09
CA ASP A 199 4.99 -14.48 20.93
C ASP A 199 4.27 -13.91 19.71
N ILE A 200 3.31 -14.67 19.18
CA ILE A 200 2.46 -14.24 18.08
C ILE A 200 1.37 -13.32 18.61
N LYS A 201 1.22 -12.15 17.99
CA LYS A 201 0.15 -11.20 18.28
C LYS A 201 -0.79 -11.07 17.08
N ARG A 202 -2.11 -11.05 17.33
CA ARG A 202 -3.11 -10.74 16.30
C ARG A 202 -3.11 -9.25 15.99
N ILE A 203 -3.42 -8.91 14.74
CA ILE A 203 -3.56 -7.55 14.24
C ILE A 203 -5.03 -7.35 13.87
N LEU A 204 -5.64 -6.31 14.44
CA LEU A 204 -7.05 -5.98 14.24
C LEU A 204 -7.24 -4.89 13.17
N ASP A 205 -6.33 -3.92 13.12
CA ASP A 205 -6.32 -2.78 12.21
C ASP A 205 -4.91 -2.53 11.67
N GLY A 206 -4.78 -1.60 10.75
CA GLY A 206 -3.50 -1.27 10.10
C GLY A 206 -3.20 -2.12 8.87
N ALA A 207 -2.10 -1.77 8.21
CA ALA A 207 -1.54 -2.51 7.09
C ALA A 207 -0.06 -2.79 7.33
N PHE A 208 0.41 -3.97 6.93
CA PHE A 208 1.81 -4.31 7.08
C PHE A 208 2.73 -3.39 6.28
N GLN A 209 3.67 -2.74 6.96
CA GLN A 209 4.79 -2.06 6.31
C GLN A 209 5.70 -3.10 5.63
N GLY A 210 5.55 -3.28 4.32
CA GLY A 210 6.25 -4.29 3.52
C GLY A 210 5.34 -5.22 2.74
N SER A 211 4.01 -5.12 2.88
CA SER A 211 3.05 -5.71 1.95
C SER A 211 2.89 -4.86 0.69
N ILE A 212 2.44 -5.47 -0.39
CA ILE A 212 2.07 -4.74 -1.62
C ILE A 212 0.73 -4.03 -1.43
N GLY A 213 -0.15 -4.62 -0.64
CA GLY A 213 -1.47 -4.07 -0.35
C GLY A 213 -1.46 -2.87 0.61
N GLY A 214 -0.43 -2.72 1.47
CA GLY A 214 -0.36 -1.63 2.44
C GLY A 214 -0.37 -0.23 1.83
N PRO A 215 0.59 0.10 0.94
CA PRO A 215 0.63 1.38 0.25
C PRO A 215 -0.65 1.71 -0.51
N TRP A 216 -1.26 0.69 -1.15
CA TRP A 216 -2.52 0.86 -1.85
C TRP A 216 -3.70 1.12 -0.90
N ALA A 217 -3.78 0.39 0.21
CA ALA A 217 -4.80 0.62 1.23
C ALA A 217 -4.72 2.04 1.80
N PHE A 218 -3.51 2.54 2.05
CA PHE A 218 -3.31 3.91 2.49
C PHE A 218 -3.74 4.93 1.44
N LEU A 219 -3.41 4.70 0.15
CA LEU A 219 -3.84 5.57 -0.95
C LEU A 219 -5.37 5.67 -1.02
N VAL A 220 -6.09 4.55 -0.87
CA VAL A 220 -7.56 4.53 -0.80
C VAL A 220 -8.08 5.31 0.42
N MET A 221 -7.40 5.16 1.56
CA MET A 221 -7.80 5.84 2.80
C MET A 221 -7.70 7.36 2.72
N ILE A 222 -6.64 7.89 2.11
CA ILE A 222 -6.39 9.34 2.05
C ILE A 222 -7.03 10.01 0.83
N ASN A 223 -7.51 9.25 -0.14
CA ASN A 223 -7.93 9.77 -1.44
C ASN A 223 -9.04 10.82 -1.36
N ASP A 224 -9.94 10.74 -0.39
CA ASP A 224 -11.07 11.67 -0.22
C ASP A 224 -10.72 12.95 0.54
N ILE A 225 -9.51 13.08 1.09
CA ILE A 225 -9.07 14.33 1.73
C ILE A 225 -9.17 15.53 0.78
N VAL A 226 -9.05 15.27 -0.53
CA VAL A 226 -9.19 16.27 -1.58
C VAL A 226 -10.59 16.91 -1.61
N ILE A 227 -11.62 16.16 -1.20
CA ILE A 227 -13.00 16.65 -1.15
C ILE A 227 -13.12 17.78 -0.11
N LEU A 228 -12.42 17.65 1.02
CA LEU A 228 -12.39 18.66 2.07
C LEU A 228 -11.74 19.97 1.58
N CYS A 229 -10.81 19.87 0.65
CA CYS A 229 -10.09 21.03 0.13
C CYS A 229 -10.84 21.77 -0.98
N LYS A 230 -11.78 21.11 -1.67
CA LYS A 230 -12.62 21.76 -2.71
C LYS A 230 -13.58 22.82 -2.14
N ALA A 231 -13.87 22.75 -0.85
CA ALA A 231 -14.75 23.72 -0.17
C ALA A 231 -14.03 25.03 0.21
N GLY A 232 -12.70 25.11 0.06
CA GLY A 232 -11.89 26.27 0.43
C GLY A 232 -10.99 26.77 -0.71
N SER A 233 -10.32 27.91 -0.49
CA SER A 233 -9.38 28.52 -1.45
C SER A 233 -7.96 27.89 -1.35
N TYR A 234 -7.87 26.57 -1.22
CA TYR A 234 -6.58 25.88 -1.12
C TYR A 234 -6.45 24.76 -2.15
N THR A 235 -5.23 24.57 -2.59
CA THR A 235 -4.83 23.42 -3.41
C THR A 235 -4.12 22.40 -2.51
N ILE A 236 -4.44 21.14 -2.69
CA ILE A 236 -3.78 20.04 -1.97
C ILE A 236 -2.90 19.26 -2.94
N LEU A 237 -1.70 18.93 -2.50
CA LEU A 237 -0.80 18.02 -3.17
C LEU A 237 -0.45 16.88 -2.19
N ILE A 238 -0.55 15.63 -2.67
CA ILE A 238 -0.37 14.46 -1.84
C ILE A 238 0.71 13.56 -2.43
N TYR A 239 1.64 13.12 -1.58
CA TYR A 239 2.60 12.09 -1.91
C TYR A 239 2.67 11.08 -0.75
N ALA A 240 1.94 9.99 -0.83
CA ALA A 240 1.73 9.03 0.25
C ALA A 240 1.14 9.71 1.51
N ASP A 241 1.84 9.65 2.62
CA ASP A 241 1.52 10.30 3.89
C ASP A 241 1.90 11.78 3.93
N ASP A 242 2.83 12.23 3.09
CA ASP A 242 3.21 13.64 2.96
C ASP A 242 2.13 14.40 2.20
N THR A 243 1.55 15.40 2.84
CA THR A 243 0.51 16.25 2.27
C THR A 243 0.91 17.71 2.36
N CYS A 244 0.83 18.43 1.25
CA CYS A 244 1.04 19.88 1.20
C CYS A 244 -0.27 20.58 0.90
N LEU A 245 -0.71 21.45 1.80
CA LEU A 245 -1.79 22.39 1.57
C LEU A 245 -1.21 23.74 1.15
N ARG A 246 -1.54 24.21 -0.05
CA ARG A 246 -1.19 25.54 -0.52
C ARG A 246 -2.39 26.46 -0.41
N VAL A 247 -2.22 27.58 0.26
CA VAL A 247 -3.23 28.62 0.45
C VAL A 247 -2.78 29.87 -0.31
N THR A 248 -3.69 30.50 -1.03
CA THR A 248 -3.46 31.85 -1.59
C THR A 248 -3.79 32.87 -0.52
N LEU A 249 -2.84 33.75 -0.22
CA LEU A 249 -3.06 34.85 0.70
C LEU A 249 -3.70 36.00 -0.07
N SER A 250 -4.84 36.49 0.44
CA SER A 250 -5.38 37.76 -0.02
C SER A 250 -4.54 38.87 0.61
N GLY A 251 -3.91 39.70 -0.25
CA GLY A 251 -3.31 40.95 0.19
C GLY A 251 -4.36 41.94 0.74
#